data_c6d008f381b17f75315f32449d796544
#
_entry.id   c6d008f381b17f75315f32449d796544
#
_cell.length_a   1.000
_cell.length_b   1.000
_cell.length_c   1.000
_cell.angle_alpha   90.00
_cell.angle_beta   90.00
_cell.angle_gamma   90.00
#
_symmetry.space_group_name_H-M   'P 1'
#
loop_
_entity.id
_entity.type
_entity.pdbx_description
1 polymer ?
#
loop_
_entity_poly.entity_id
_entity_poly.type
_entity_poly.pdbx_seq_one_letter_code
_entity_poly.pdbx_strand_id
1 'polypeptide(L)'
;MKFAGLKNFITIFTDEKFSPTFFHALLNNLKYLLCVWFIITPFQYILAYLFFIKIPAHKYLKFMVFMPYVISSTIVSFFATLIFNPNIGFLNKFLGFLGLEEMQGAWFGDPDWSFKLMIFLIIWQGAGSGIMIFYSNFMDISKDIMEACRIDGCSEWQRFIHILVPLSLPSCASIITMSTIWALALFDIPFILGGPTGGISGSLDFVNLVFYRYTFGGTLNGKSEMGFGAAICLVMFIVMLSVTALQNKILKKFEYDT
;
A
#
# COMPACT_ATOMS: atom_id res chain seq x y z
N MET A 1 -17.43 33.39 -7.94
CA MET A 1 -16.61 32.33 -8.61
C MET A 1 -16.74 32.54 -10.12
N LYS A 2 -15.63 32.59 -10.87
CA LYS A 2 -15.69 32.62 -12.34
C LYS A 2 -15.54 31.19 -12.86
N PHE A 3 -16.29 30.79 -13.86
CA PHE A 3 -16.16 29.52 -14.50
C PHE A 3 -14.79 29.39 -15.17
N ALA A 4 -13.98 28.41 -14.76
CA ALA A 4 -12.59 28.27 -15.22
C ALA A 4 -12.46 27.32 -16.44
N GLY A 5 -13.52 26.61 -16.83
CA GLY A 5 -13.49 25.65 -17.93
C GLY A 5 -12.40 24.60 -17.72
N LEU A 6 -11.62 24.32 -18.76
CA LEU A 6 -10.52 23.34 -18.73
C LEU A 6 -9.18 23.91 -18.27
N LYS A 7 -9.12 25.20 -17.89
CA LYS A 7 -7.85 25.88 -17.54
C LYS A 7 -7.08 25.12 -16.46
N ASN A 8 -7.73 24.68 -15.38
CA ASN A 8 -7.08 23.96 -14.28
C ASN A 8 -6.47 22.63 -14.73
N PHE A 9 -7.15 21.93 -15.63
CA PHE A 9 -6.63 20.67 -16.20
C PHE A 9 -5.39 20.91 -17.06
N ILE A 10 -5.42 21.92 -17.92
CA ILE A 10 -4.26 22.31 -18.73
C ILE A 10 -3.09 22.66 -17.81
N THR A 11 -3.32 23.45 -16.77
CA THR A 11 -2.28 23.83 -15.80
C THR A 11 -1.63 22.61 -15.13
N ILE A 12 -2.40 21.56 -14.78
CA ILE A 12 -1.83 20.34 -14.17
C ILE A 12 -0.72 19.74 -15.04
N PHE A 13 -0.88 19.77 -16.36
CA PHE A 13 0.05 19.09 -17.27
C PHE A 13 1.09 20.04 -17.92
N THR A 14 0.88 21.36 -17.89
CA THR A 14 1.72 22.31 -18.62
C THR A 14 2.44 23.34 -17.77
N ASP A 15 2.06 23.50 -16.51
CA ASP A 15 2.72 24.46 -15.61
C ASP A 15 4.11 23.98 -15.22
N GLU A 16 5.14 24.79 -15.46
CA GLU A 16 6.53 24.41 -15.23
C GLU A 16 6.88 24.10 -13.77
N LYS A 17 6.12 24.65 -12.82
CA LYS A 17 6.35 24.45 -11.37
C LYS A 17 5.51 23.29 -10.81
N PHE A 18 4.27 23.19 -11.27
CA PHE A 18 3.33 22.21 -10.72
C PHE A 18 3.45 20.84 -11.39
N SER A 19 3.58 20.81 -12.72
CA SER A 19 3.61 19.56 -13.48
C SER A 19 4.69 18.56 -12.98
N PRO A 20 5.95 18.97 -12.73
CA PRO A 20 6.95 18.07 -12.17
C PRO A 20 6.55 17.49 -10.82
N THR A 21 5.97 18.29 -9.93
CA THR A 21 5.50 17.84 -8.60
C THR A 21 4.38 16.81 -8.74
N PHE A 22 3.41 17.06 -9.63
CA PHE A 22 2.31 16.14 -9.88
C PHE A 22 2.79 14.78 -10.44
N PHE A 23 3.66 14.81 -11.45
CA PHE A 23 4.20 13.56 -12.03
C PHE A 23 5.11 12.82 -11.06
N HIS A 24 5.88 13.51 -10.23
CA HIS A 24 6.67 12.89 -9.18
C HIS A 24 5.77 12.17 -8.16
N ALA A 25 4.72 12.83 -7.69
CA ALA A 25 3.74 12.23 -6.77
C ALA A 25 3.01 11.04 -7.42
N LEU A 26 2.61 11.16 -8.69
CA LEU A 26 1.99 10.07 -9.44
C LEU A 26 2.96 8.88 -9.58
N LEU A 27 4.24 9.13 -9.83
CA LEU A 27 5.25 8.08 -9.89
C LEU A 27 5.40 7.35 -8.54
N ASN A 28 5.34 8.06 -7.42
CA ASN A 28 5.35 7.45 -6.09
C ASN A 28 4.10 6.59 -5.85
N ASN A 29 2.91 7.06 -6.27
CA ASN A 29 1.70 6.23 -6.24
C ASN A 29 1.88 4.94 -7.07
N LEU A 30 2.46 5.04 -8.27
CA LEU A 30 2.69 3.87 -9.13
C LEU A 30 3.74 2.91 -8.55
N LYS A 31 4.84 3.42 -8.00
CA LYS A 31 5.84 2.60 -7.30
C LYS A 31 5.20 1.84 -6.14
N TYR A 32 4.39 2.52 -5.33
CA TYR A 32 3.69 1.88 -4.23
C TYR A 32 2.68 0.85 -4.73
N LEU A 33 1.91 1.15 -5.78
CA LEU A 33 0.98 0.20 -6.40
C LEU A 33 1.70 -1.08 -6.88
N LEU A 34 2.87 -0.95 -7.50
CA LEU A 34 3.68 -2.10 -7.88
C LEU A 34 4.15 -2.90 -6.66
N CYS A 35 4.53 -2.23 -5.57
CA CYS A 35 4.85 -2.93 -4.31
C CYS A 35 3.62 -3.68 -3.77
N VAL A 36 2.42 -3.12 -3.85
CA VAL A 36 1.18 -3.79 -3.44
C VAL A 36 0.95 -5.05 -4.27
N TRP A 37 1.06 -4.98 -5.58
CA TRP A 37 0.78 -6.12 -6.46
C TRP A 37 1.82 -7.23 -6.38
N PHE A 38 3.11 -6.88 -6.32
CA PHE A 38 4.20 -7.84 -6.49
C PHE A 38 4.89 -8.24 -5.17
N ILE A 39 4.69 -7.49 -4.10
CA ILE A 39 5.31 -7.79 -2.80
C ILE A 39 4.23 -8.07 -1.75
N ILE A 40 3.32 -7.11 -1.52
CA ILE A 40 2.37 -7.18 -0.41
C ILE A 40 1.34 -8.30 -0.63
N THR A 41 0.69 -8.32 -1.79
CA THR A 41 -0.37 -9.31 -2.08
C THR A 41 0.16 -10.75 -2.12
N PRO A 42 1.28 -11.08 -2.80
CA PRO A 42 1.87 -12.42 -2.72
C PRO A 42 2.30 -12.82 -1.31
N PHE A 43 2.87 -11.89 -0.54
CA PHE A 43 3.24 -12.13 0.85
C PHE A 43 2.02 -12.50 1.70
N GLN A 44 0.93 -11.74 1.58
CA GLN A 44 -0.33 -12.00 2.27
C GLN A 44 -0.92 -13.37 1.87
N TYR A 45 -0.87 -13.70 0.59
CA TYR A 45 -1.37 -14.95 0.05
C TYR A 45 -0.59 -16.17 0.59
N ILE A 46 0.73 -16.09 0.58
CA ILE A 46 1.61 -17.14 1.12
C ILE A 46 1.40 -17.34 2.62
N LEU A 47 1.32 -16.25 3.39
CA LEU A 47 1.08 -16.36 4.84
C LEU A 47 -0.31 -16.93 5.15
N ALA A 48 -1.33 -16.56 4.38
CA ALA A 48 -2.66 -17.14 4.52
C ALA A 48 -2.64 -18.65 4.27
N TYR A 49 -1.90 -19.10 3.25
CA TYR A 49 -1.69 -20.53 2.99
C TYR A 49 -0.98 -21.25 4.14
N LEU A 50 0.10 -20.66 4.67
CA LEU A 50 0.81 -21.24 5.82
C LEU A 50 -0.11 -21.39 7.04
N PHE A 51 -1.02 -20.45 7.26
CA PHE A 51 -2.02 -20.55 8.33
C PHE A 51 -3.10 -21.59 8.01
N PHE A 52 -3.45 -21.76 6.75
CA PHE A 52 -4.41 -22.76 6.30
C PHE A 52 -3.90 -24.21 6.53
N ILE A 53 -2.65 -24.48 6.22
CA ILE A 53 -2.03 -25.80 6.47
C ILE A 53 -1.66 -26.01 7.94
N LYS A 54 -1.97 -25.03 8.81
CA LYS A 54 -1.76 -25.09 10.26
C LYS A 54 -0.32 -25.38 10.68
N ILE A 55 0.62 -24.59 10.16
CA ILE A 55 2.03 -24.65 10.60
C ILE A 55 2.14 -24.58 12.14
N PRO A 56 3.25 -25.09 12.73
CA PRO A 56 3.46 -24.97 14.17
C PRO A 56 3.29 -23.53 14.65
N ALA A 57 2.62 -23.35 15.80
CA ALA A 57 2.32 -22.04 16.38
C ALA A 57 1.41 -21.10 15.53
N HIS A 58 0.73 -21.59 14.48
CA HIS A 58 -0.11 -20.78 13.58
C HIS A 58 -1.12 -19.86 14.31
N LYS A 59 -1.66 -20.29 15.44
CA LYS A 59 -2.61 -19.49 16.22
C LYS A 59 -1.96 -18.22 16.77
N TYR A 60 -0.75 -18.34 17.33
CA TYR A 60 0.00 -17.22 17.87
C TYR A 60 0.51 -16.30 16.75
N LEU A 61 1.06 -16.89 15.68
CA LEU A 61 1.53 -16.13 14.52
C LEU A 61 0.39 -15.34 13.87
N LYS A 62 -0.80 -15.95 13.71
CA LYS A 62 -1.98 -15.25 13.20
C LYS A 62 -2.33 -14.05 14.07
N PHE A 63 -2.34 -14.19 15.38
CA PHE A 63 -2.60 -13.09 16.30
C PHE A 63 -1.54 -11.99 16.18
N MET A 64 -0.25 -12.33 16.15
CA MET A 64 0.86 -11.39 16.04
C MET A 64 0.83 -10.58 14.73
N VAL A 65 0.49 -11.22 13.62
CA VAL A 65 0.40 -10.57 12.31
C VAL A 65 -0.85 -9.72 12.16
N PHE A 66 -1.94 -10.08 12.84
CA PHE A 66 -3.19 -9.32 12.81
C PHE A 66 -3.18 -8.13 13.78
N MET A 67 -2.44 -8.22 14.89
CA MET A 67 -2.41 -7.19 15.92
C MET A 67 -2.06 -5.78 15.39
N PRO A 68 -1.06 -5.58 14.52
CA PRO A 68 -0.74 -4.26 13.97
C PRO A 68 -1.87 -3.64 13.15
N TYR A 69 -2.68 -4.45 12.48
CA TYR A 69 -3.79 -3.98 11.65
C TYR A 69 -4.89 -3.28 12.47
N VAL A 70 -5.07 -3.67 13.74
CA VAL A 70 -6.08 -3.06 14.64
C VAL A 70 -5.67 -1.65 15.07
N ILE A 71 -4.38 -1.33 15.01
CA ILE A 71 -3.87 -0.01 15.42
C ILE A 71 -4.10 0.98 14.27
N SER A 72 -4.57 2.19 14.58
CA SER A 72 -4.76 3.25 13.60
C SER A 72 -3.44 3.58 12.86
N SER A 73 -3.51 3.78 11.54
CA SER A 73 -2.38 4.20 10.71
C SER A 73 -1.73 5.50 11.21
N THR A 74 -2.53 6.41 11.73
CA THR A 74 -2.06 7.65 12.36
C THR A 74 -1.15 7.38 13.56
N ILE A 75 -1.57 6.48 14.46
CA ILE A 75 -0.79 6.13 15.64
C ILE A 75 0.49 5.40 15.25
N VAL A 76 0.41 4.44 14.33
CA VAL A 76 1.59 3.72 13.81
C VAL A 76 2.60 4.69 13.20
N SER A 77 2.15 5.60 12.35
CA SER A 77 3.03 6.59 11.71
C SER A 77 3.66 7.55 12.73
N PHE A 78 2.89 7.99 13.71
CA PHE A 78 3.41 8.84 14.79
C PHE A 78 4.48 8.11 15.61
N PHE A 79 4.23 6.88 16.04
CA PHE A 79 5.24 6.07 16.72
C PHE A 79 6.47 5.83 15.85
N ALA A 80 6.29 5.63 14.55
CA ALA A 80 7.41 5.49 13.64
C ALA A 80 8.31 6.75 13.65
N THR A 81 7.73 7.96 13.66
CA THR A 81 8.54 9.19 13.76
C THR A 81 9.35 9.26 15.05
N LEU A 82 8.86 8.68 16.15
CA LEU A 82 9.61 8.60 17.42
C LEU A 82 10.68 7.51 17.40
N ILE A 83 10.36 6.32 16.91
CA ILE A 83 11.30 5.16 16.87
C ILE A 83 12.47 5.45 15.95
N PHE A 84 12.20 6.05 14.78
CA PHE A 84 13.20 6.37 13.76
C PHE A 84 13.77 7.79 13.88
N ASN A 85 13.53 8.49 15.00
CA ASN A 85 14.10 9.81 15.24
C ASN A 85 15.64 9.71 15.31
N PRO A 86 16.42 10.54 14.59
CA PRO A 86 17.86 10.42 14.55
C PRO A 86 18.55 10.66 15.92
N ASN A 87 17.97 11.53 16.76
CA ASN A 87 18.61 11.96 18.02
C ASN A 87 18.15 11.16 19.23
N ILE A 88 16.84 10.90 19.34
CA ILE A 88 16.24 10.29 20.52
C ILE A 88 15.64 8.91 20.24
N GLY A 89 15.57 8.49 18.97
CA GLY A 89 14.87 7.30 18.53
C GLY A 89 15.49 6.00 19.05
N PHE A 90 14.61 5.05 19.33
CA PHE A 90 15.00 3.73 19.83
C PHE A 90 15.96 3.01 18.88
N LEU A 91 15.74 3.10 17.56
CA LEU A 91 16.55 2.36 16.59
C LEU A 91 18.03 2.80 16.61
N ASN A 92 18.31 4.10 16.56
CA ASN A 92 19.69 4.57 16.60
C ASN A 92 20.37 4.26 17.95
N LYS A 93 19.64 4.37 19.07
CA LYS A 93 20.17 3.97 20.38
C LYS A 93 20.49 2.48 20.45
N PHE A 94 19.62 1.64 19.88
CA PHE A 94 19.82 0.20 19.83
C PHE A 94 21.02 -0.18 18.93
N LEU A 95 21.17 0.48 17.78
CA LEU A 95 22.33 0.31 16.90
C LEU A 95 23.64 0.72 17.62
N GLY A 96 23.63 1.85 18.35
CA GLY A 96 24.79 2.25 19.16
C GLY A 96 25.12 1.26 20.26
N PHE A 97 24.11 0.69 20.94
CA PHE A 97 24.31 -0.35 21.94
C PHE A 97 24.96 -1.62 21.36
N LEU A 98 24.68 -1.95 20.10
CA LEU A 98 25.30 -3.08 19.39
C LEU A 98 26.68 -2.76 18.79
N GLY A 99 27.20 -1.53 18.94
CA GLY A 99 28.46 -1.10 18.30
C GLY A 99 28.34 -0.86 16.80
N LEU A 100 27.11 -0.69 16.27
CA LEU A 100 26.82 -0.45 14.86
C LEU A 100 26.53 1.03 14.59
N GLU A 101 27.36 1.91 15.10
CA GLU A 101 27.17 3.37 15.00
C GLU A 101 27.17 3.87 13.56
N GLU A 102 27.95 3.23 12.69
CA GLU A 102 28.01 3.56 11.26
C GLU A 102 26.65 3.33 10.52
N MET A 103 25.78 2.51 11.09
CA MET A 103 24.44 2.25 10.53
C MET A 103 23.37 3.22 11.04
N GLN A 104 23.73 4.11 11.99
CA GLN A 104 22.80 5.13 12.47
C GLN A 104 22.56 6.17 11.37
N GLY A 105 21.33 6.64 11.28
CA GLY A 105 20.97 7.60 10.23
C GLY A 105 19.76 8.46 10.57
N ALA A 106 19.55 9.45 9.72
CA ALA A 106 18.35 10.27 9.71
C ALA A 106 17.29 9.62 8.82
N TRP A 107 16.69 8.56 9.27
CA TRP A 107 15.85 7.62 8.53
C TRP A 107 14.75 8.28 7.66
N PHE A 108 13.97 9.20 8.24
CA PHE A 108 13.01 10.01 7.48
C PHE A 108 13.62 11.32 6.97
N GLY A 109 14.88 11.59 7.30
CA GLY A 109 15.68 12.69 6.77
C GLY A 109 16.43 12.34 5.48
N ASP A 110 16.40 11.09 5.04
CA ASP A 110 17.00 10.60 3.81
C ASP A 110 15.88 10.20 2.83
N PRO A 111 15.82 10.76 1.62
CA PRO A 111 14.76 10.47 0.65
C PRO A 111 14.64 8.99 0.29
N ASP A 112 15.78 8.28 0.15
CA ASP A 112 15.82 6.88 -0.25
C ASP A 112 15.32 5.96 0.87
N TRP A 113 15.64 6.26 2.12
CA TRP A 113 15.18 5.51 3.28
C TRP A 113 13.74 5.83 3.64
N SER A 114 13.31 7.08 3.51
CA SER A 114 11.94 7.52 3.85
C SER A 114 10.88 6.70 3.13
N PHE A 115 11.01 6.53 1.81
CA PHE A 115 10.05 5.77 1.02
C PHE A 115 10.06 4.29 1.39
N LYS A 116 11.23 3.67 1.56
CA LYS A 116 11.38 2.25 1.94
C LYS A 116 10.77 1.97 3.31
N LEU A 117 11.04 2.84 4.28
CA LEU A 117 10.49 2.71 5.63
C LEU A 117 8.97 2.88 5.65
N MET A 118 8.43 3.82 4.89
CA MET A 118 7.00 3.98 4.73
C MET A 118 6.37 2.69 4.17
N ILE A 119 6.94 2.12 3.11
CA ILE A 119 6.48 0.84 2.55
C ILE A 119 6.53 -0.28 3.60
N PHE A 120 7.62 -0.38 4.33
CA PHE A 120 7.75 -1.36 5.43
C PHE A 120 6.66 -1.22 6.49
N LEU A 121 6.36 0.01 6.92
CA LEU A 121 5.30 0.29 7.89
C LEU A 121 3.92 -0.12 7.36
N ILE A 122 3.65 0.18 6.09
CA ILE A 122 2.37 -0.18 5.45
C ILE A 122 2.24 -1.71 5.34
N ILE A 123 3.31 -2.42 4.95
CA ILE A 123 3.33 -3.88 4.90
C ILE A 123 3.07 -4.45 6.28
N TRP A 124 3.83 -4.00 7.28
CA TRP A 124 3.71 -4.50 8.65
C TRP A 124 2.32 -4.28 9.23
N GLN A 125 1.76 -3.09 9.07
CA GLN A 125 0.43 -2.75 9.56
C GLN A 125 -0.68 -3.40 8.75
N GLY A 126 -0.59 -3.34 7.41
CA GLY A 126 -1.67 -3.74 6.51
C GLY A 126 -1.71 -5.23 6.17
N ALA A 127 -0.70 -6.01 6.55
CA ALA A 127 -0.61 -7.42 6.20
C ALA A 127 -1.82 -8.22 6.71
N GLY A 128 -2.28 -7.95 7.93
CA GLY A 128 -3.31 -8.73 8.61
C GLY A 128 -4.63 -8.82 7.84
N SER A 129 -5.11 -7.74 7.25
CA SER A 129 -6.41 -7.72 6.55
C SER A 129 -6.42 -8.65 5.34
N GLY A 130 -5.46 -8.53 4.44
CA GLY A 130 -5.38 -9.37 3.24
C GLY A 130 -5.17 -10.84 3.57
N ILE A 131 -4.32 -11.14 4.58
CA ILE A 131 -4.10 -12.52 5.06
C ILE A 131 -5.41 -13.14 5.55
N MET A 132 -6.22 -12.40 6.31
CA MET A 132 -7.49 -12.93 6.81
C MET A 132 -8.50 -13.21 5.70
N ILE A 133 -8.57 -12.34 4.69
CA ILE A 133 -9.47 -12.54 3.55
C ILE A 133 -9.02 -13.76 2.73
N PHE A 134 -7.73 -13.89 2.38
CA PHE A 134 -7.23 -15.07 1.68
C PHE A 134 -7.40 -16.36 2.50
N TYR A 135 -7.16 -16.29 3.81
CA TYR A 135 -7.38 -17.42 4.69
C TYR A 135 -8.85 -17.87 4.72
N SER A 136 -9.80 -16.92 4.77
CA SER A 136 -11.22 -17.22 4.70
C SER A 136 -11.57 -17.90 3.39
N ASN A 137 -11.08 -17.39 2.26
CA ASN A 137 -11.30 -17.98 0.94
C ASN A 137 -10.78 -19.42 0.85
N PHE A 138 -9.62 -19.72 1.46
CA PHE A 138 -9.14 -21.10 1.51
C PHE A 138 -10.03 -22.03 2.37
N MET A 139 -10.64 -21.48 3.44
CA MET A 139 -11.55 -22.23 4.28
C MET A 139 -12.91 -22.53 3.60
N ASP A 140 -13.30 -21.72 2.60
CA ASP A 140 -14.53 -21.90 1.84
C ASP A 140 -14.41 -22.97 0.74
N ILE A 141 -13.19 -23.41 0.42
CA ILE A 141 -12.96 -24.50 -0.54
C ILE A 141 -13.47 -25.82 0.05
N SER A 142 -14.24 -26.60 -0.75
CA SER A 142 -14.83 -27.86 -0.32
C SER A 142 -13.78 -28.81 0.27
N LYS A 143 -14.13 -29.39 1.42
CA LYS A 143 -13.30 -30.43 2.05
C LYS A 143 -13.17 -31.67 1.17
N ASP A 144 -14.19 -31.99 0.39
CA ASP A 144 -14.19 -33.17 -0.49
C ASP A 144 -13.09 -33.07 -1.55
N ILE A 145 -12.88 -31.85 -2.12
CA ILE A 145 -11.77 -31.59 -3.07
C ILE A 145 -10.43 -31.81 -2.39
N MET A 146 -10.29 -31.37 -1.13
CA MET A 146 -9.05 -31.49 -0.38
C MET A 146 -8.78 -32.95 0.03
N GLU A 147 -9.83 -33.73 0.31
CA GLU A 147 -9.73 -35.15 0.63
C GLU A 147 -9.41 -35.98 -0.61
N ALA A 148 -10.07 -35.71 -1.75
CA ALA A 148 -9.77 -36.36 -3.02
C ALA A 148 -8.29 -36.18 -3.40
N CYS A 149 -7.77 -34.96 -3.31
CA CYS A 149 -6.36 -34.69 -3.56
C CYS A 149 -5.41 -35.49 -2.65
N ARG A 150 -5.79 -35.72 -1.38
CA ARG A 150 -4.99 -36.56 -0.47
C ARG A 150 -5.03 -38.01 -0.85
N ILE A 151 -6.20 -38.51 -1.28
CA ILE A 151 -6.35 -39.93 -1.75
C ILE A 151 -5.51 -40.11 -3.02
N ASP A 152 -5.47 -39.16 -3.91
CA ASP A 152 -4.66 -39.18 -5.14
C ASP A 152 -3.15 -38.96 -4.89
N GLY A 153 -2.73 -38.82 -3.62
CA GLY A 153 -1.31 -38.69 -3.23
C GLY A 153 -0.69 -37.30 -3.57
N CYS A 154 -1.49 -36.26 -3.73
CA CYS A 154 -0.98 -34.92 -3.97
C CYS A 154 -0.08 -34.42 -2.85
N SER A 155 1.09 -33.90 -3.21
CA SER A 155 1.94 -33.16 -2.26
C SER A 155 1.28 -31.82 -1.89
N GLU A 156 1.71 -31.23 -0.74
CA GLU A 156 1.23 -29.90 -0.32
C GLU A 156 1.46 -28.84 -1.38
N TRP A 157 2.58 -28.91 -2.11
CA TRP A 157 2.92 -27.98 -3.20
C TRP A 157 2.01 -28.16 -4.43
N GLN A 158 1.71 -29.41 -4.80
CA GLN A 158 0.76 -29.68 -5.89
C GLN A 158 -0.65 -29.21 -5.52
N ARG A 159 -1.09 -29.43 -4.29
CA ARG A 159 -2.36 -28.91 -3.77
C ARG A 159 -2.42 -27.39 -3.80
N PHE A 160 -1.33 -26.73 -3.42
CA PHE A 160 -1.25 -25.26 -3.47
C PHE A 160 -1.42 -24.74 -4.90
N ILE A 161 -0.60 -25.23 -5.85
CA ILE A 161 -0.57 -24.67 -7.21
C ILE A 161 -1.79 -25.09 -8.04
N HIS A 162 -2.21 -26.36 -7.96
CA HIS A 162 -3.22 -26.89 -8.89
C HIS A 162 -4.66 -26.82 -8.35
N ILE A 163 -4.84 -26.60 -7.04
CA ILE A 163 -6.16 -26.53 -6.42
C ILE A 163 -6.41 -25.15 -5.81
N LEU A 164 -5.59 -24.76 -4.83
CA LEU A 164 -5.85 -23.54 -4.06
C LEU A 164 -5.70 -22.27 -4.91
N VAL A 165 -4.62 -22.18 -5.69
CA VAL A 165 -4.41 -21.01 -6.55
C VAL A 165 -5.55 -20.84 -7.56
N PRO A 166 -5.91 -21.82 -8.41
CA PRO A 166 -6.99 -21.65 -9.38
C PRO A 166 -8.35 -21.34 -8.73
N LEU A 167 -8.74 -22.06 -7.69
CA LEU A 167 -10.04 -21.87 -7.04
C LEU A 167 -10.15 -20.55 -6.26
N SER A 168 -9.03 -19.95 -5.85
CA SER A 168 -9.03 -18.66 -5.17
C SER A 168 -8.88 -17.45 -6.10
N LEU A 169 -8.62 -17.64 -7.40
CA LEU A 169 -8.42 -16.55 -8.36
C LEU A 169 -9.55 -15.51 -8.38
N PRO A 170 -10.86 -15.87 -8.36
CA PRO A 170 -11.93 -14.88 -8.33
C PRO A 170 -11.87 -13.99 -7.09
N SER A 171 -11.59 -14.59 -5.93
CA SER A 171 -11.42 -13.85 -4.68
C SER A 171 -10.15 -12.99 -4.67
N CYS A 172 -9.06 -13.50 -5.25
CA CYS A 172 -7.81 -12.73 -5.46
C CYS A 172 -8.08 -11.49 -6.31
N ALA A 173 -8.85 -11.60 -7.38
CA ALA A 173 -9.20 -10.47 -8.24
C ALA A 173 -9.88 -9.33 -7.45
N SER A 174 -10.83 -9.67 -6.58
CA SER A 174 -11.52 -8.70 -5.72
C SER A 174 -10.56 -8.03 -4.74
N ILE A 175 -9.69 -8.79 -4.08
CA ILE A 175 -8.69 -8.27 -3.12
C ILE A 175 -7.70 -7.34 -3.82
N ILE A 176 -7.17 -7.75 -4.98
CA ILE A 176 -6.23 -6.94 -5.75
C ILE A 176 -6.89 -5.63 -6.20
N THR A 177 -8.16 -5.67 -6.61
CA THR A 177 -8.92 -4.47 -7.00
C THR A 177 -9.08 -3.51 -5.83
N MET A 178 -9.49 -4.00 -4.67
CA MET A 178 -9.61 -3.17 -3.46
C MET A 178 -8.27 -2.61 -3.04
N SER A 179 -7.20 -3.42 -3.04
CA SER A 179 -5.85 -2.98 -2.70
C SER A 179 -5.32 -1.91 -3.67
N THR A 180 -5.68 -1.99 -4.96
CA THR A 180 -5.35 -0.97 -5.97
C THR A 180 -6.00 0.36 -5.65
N ILE A 181 -7.29 0.35 -5.30
CA ILE A 181 -8.03 1.56 -4.91
C ILE A 181 -7.38 2.20 -3.67
N TRP A 182 -7.10 1.40 -2.64
CA TRP A 182 -6.44 1.87 -1.42
C TRP A 182 -5.03 2.43 -1.68
N ALA A 183 -4.26 1.78 -2.57
CA ALA A 183 -2.91 2.24 -2.91
C ALA A 183 -2.93 3.60 -3.61
N LEU A 184 -3.87 3.80 -4.53
CA LEU A 184 -4.00 5.07 -5.24
C LEU A 184 -4.64 6.16 -4.37
N ALA A 185 -5.40 5.78 -3.33
CA ALA A 185 -6.03 6.70 -2.38
C ALA A 185 -5.16 7.03 -1.15
N LEU A 186 -3.92 6.54 -1.08
CA LEU A 186 -3.04 6.72 0.08
C LEU A 186 -2.82 8.18 0.42
N PHE A 187 -3.02 8.55 1.71
CA PHE A 187 -2.86 9.91 2.21
C PHE A 187 -2.28 9.97 3.63
N ASP A 188 -2.87 9.23 4.60
CA ASP A 188 -2.60 9.39 6.03
C ASP A 188 -1.13 9.20 6.40
N ILE A 189 -0.55 8.08 5.99
CA ILE A 189 0.83 7.71 6.34
C ILE A 189 1.84 8.68 5.74
N PRO A 190 1.82 9.00 4.42
CA PRO A 190 2.66 10.02 3.83
C PRO A 190 2.54 11.39 4.50
N PHE A 191 1.31 11.80 4.86
CA PHE A 191 1.05 13.09 5.52
C PHE A 191 1.70 13.17 6.90
N ILE A 192 1.61 12.10 7.70
CA ILE A 192 2.16 12.10 9.07
C ILE A 192 3.68 12.00 9.05
N LEU A 193 4.25 11.16 8.18
CA LEU A 193 5.68 10.95 8.09
C LEU A 193 6.43 12.09 7.40
N GLY A 194 5.86 12.64 6.32
CA GLY A 194 6.47 13.66 5.47
C GLY A 194 5.94 15.07 5.66
N GLY A 195 4.87 15.22 6.46
CA GLY A 195 4.17 16.49 6.60
C GLY A 195 3.47 16.93 5.31
N PRO A 196 2.92 18.16 5.27
CA PRO A 196 2.18 18.65 4.11
C PRO A 196 3.05 18.84 2.86
N THR A 197 4.38 18.85 2.98
CA THR A 197 5.33 19.01 1.87
C THR A 197 5.80 17.69 1.26
N GLY A 198 5.39 16.54 1.82
CA GLY A 198 5.78 15.23 1.31
C GLY A 198 7.21 14.80 1.69
N GLY A 199 7.74 15.32 2.78
CA GLY A 199 9.07 14.99 3.27
C GLY A 199 10.20 15.65 2.47
N ILE A 200 11.44 15.20 2.71
CA ILE A 200 12.61 15.76 2.04
C ILE A 200 12.58 15.40 0.55
N SER A 201 12.78 16.40 -0.29
CA SER A 201 12.75 16.25 -1.76
C SER A 201 11.44 15.63 -2.31
N GLY A 202 10.34 15.69 -1.56
CA GLY A 202 9.07 15.08 -1.95
C GLY A 202 9.09 13.54 -1.98
N SER A 203 10.02 12.89 -1.25
CA SER A 203 10.17 11.43 -1.23
C SER A 203 8.90 10.70 -0.81
N LEU A 204 8.06 11.34 0.01
CA LEU A 204 6.76 10.85 0.46
C LEU A 204 5.59 11.62 -0.18
N ASP A 205 5.82 12.28 -1.31
CA ASP A 205 4.75 13.01 -1.99
C ASP A 205 3.89 12.04 -2.80
N PHE A 206 2.57 12.07 -2.53
CA PHE A 206 1.54 11.30 -3.20
C PHE A 206 0.48 12.27 -3.74
N VAL A 207 -0.25 11.88 -4.78
CA VAL A 207 -1.19 12.79 -5.44
C VAL A 207 -2.25 13.33 -4.48
N ASN A 208 -2.74 12.52 -3.53
CA ASN A 208 -3.69 12.99 -2.53
C ASN A 208 -3.08 14.00 -1.54
N LEU A 209 -1.77 13.92 -1.29
CA LEU A 209 -1.06 14.90 -0.49
C LEU A 209 -0.86 16.21 -1.26
N VAL A 210 -0.54 16.12 -2.56
CA VAL A 210 -0.50 17.29 -3.46
C VAL A 210 -1.87 17.96 -3.52
N PHE A 211 -2.95 17.17 -3.72
CA PHE A 211 -4.32 17.66 -3.66
C PHE A 211 -4.62 18.43 -2.36
N TYR A 212 -4.31 17.83 -1.21
CA TYR A 212 -4.52 18.46 0.10
C TYR A 212 -3.80 19.80 0.22
N ARG A 213 -2.53 19.84 -0.18
CA ARG A 213 -1.67 21.04 -0.13
C ARG A 213 -2.24 22.21 -0.92
N TYR A 214 -2.69 21.94 -2.14
CA TYR A 214 -3.23 23.00 -3.01
C TYR A 214 -4.68 23.37 -2.66
N THR A 215 -5.47 22.44 -2.16
CA THR A 215 -6.87 22.70 -1.80
C THR A 215 -6.98 23.50 -0.50
N PHE A 216 -6.19 23.15 0.52
CA PHE A 216 -6.35 23.70 1.87
C PHE A 216 -5.26 24.70 2.26
N GLY A 217 -4.40 25.12 1.32
CA GLY A 217 -3.40 26.17 1.56
C GLY A 217 -2.19 25.71 2.37
N GLY A 218 -1.86 24.42 2.38
CA GLY A 218 -0.64 23.88 2.97
C GLY A 218 0.65 24.22 2.20
N THR A 219 0.57 25.13 1.22
CA THR A 219 1.72 25.64 0.47
C THR A 219 2.35 26.82 1.18
N LEU A 220 3.62 27.07 0.90
CA LEU A 220 4.40 28.22 1.42
C LEU A 220 3.73 29.59 1.20
N ASN A 221 2.81 29.70 0.25
CA ASN A 221 2.09 30.93 -0.10
C ASN A 221 0.72 31.08 0.58
N GLY A 222 0.26 30.07 1.34
CA GLY A 222 -0.99 30.14 2.13
C GLY A 222 -2.28 30.34 1.34
N LYS A 223 -2.25 30.25 0.00
CA LYS A 223 -3.44 30.42 -0.84
C LYS A 223 -4.11 29.07 -1.09
N SER A 224 -5.38 28.99 -0.74
CA SER A 224 -6.24 27.83 -1.06
C SER A 224 -6.82 28.00 -2.47
N GLU A 225 -6.65 26.99 -3.30
CA GLU A 225 -7.16 26.94 -4.67
C GLU A 225 -8.12 25.75 -4.86
N MET A 226 -9.31 25.84 -4.22
CA MET A 226 -10.28 24.73 -4.23
C MET A 226 -10.64 24.23 -5.63
N GLY A 227 -10.74 25.14 -6.62
CA GLY A 227 -11.06 24.76 -8.00
C GLY A 227 -9.92 23.99 -8.68
N PHE A 228 -8.67 24.29 -8.33
CA PHE A 228 -7.50 23.56 -8.82
C PHE A 228 -7.39 22.21 -8.13
N GLY A 229 -7.62 22.14 -6.81
CA GLY A 229 -7.70 20.88 -6.08
C GLY A 229 -8.77 19.95 -6.62
N ALA A 230 -9.97 20.45 -6.93
CA ALA A 230 -11.03 19.67 -7.56
C ALA A 230 -10.59 19.08 -8.92
N ALA A 231 -9.81 19.83 -9.72
CA ALA A 231 -9.26 19.30 -10.97
C ALA A 231 -8.26 18.18 -10.74
N ILE A 232 -7.37 18.27 -9.73
CA ILE A 232 -6.45 17.20 -9.33
C ILE A 232 -7.22 15.93 -8.94
N CYS A 233 -8.26 16.07 -8.10
CA CYS A 233 -9.11 14.94 -7.72
C CYS A 233 -9.76 14.26 -8.93
N LEU A 234 -10.26 15.04 -9.88
CA LEU A 234 -10.92 14.47 -11.06
C LEU A 234 -9.91 13.73 -11.96
N VAL A 235 -8.72 14.28 -12.14
CA VAL A 235 -7.63 13.60 -12.86
C VAL A 235 -7.28 12.30 -12.16
N MET A 236 -7.11 12.30 -10.83
CA MET A 236 -6.78 11.10 -10.07
C MET A 236 -7.90 10.05 -10.12
N PHE A 237 -9.16 10.49 -10.11
CA PHE A 237 -10.31 9.62 -10.29
C PHE A 237 -10.29 8.91 -11.65
N ILE A 238 -9.96 9.63 -12.73
CA ILE A 238 -9.82 9.05 -14.08
C ILE A 238 -8.66 8.04 -14.12
N VAL A 239 -7.51 8.37 -13.50
CA VAL A 239 -6.38 7.45 -13.40
C VAL A 239 -6.78 6.18 -12.65
N MET A 240 -7.46 6.32 -11.51
CA MET A 240 -7.94 5.19 -10.70
C MET A 240 -8.89 4.30 -11.48
N LEU A 241 -9.88 4.88 -12.16
CA LEU A 241 -10.82 4.15 -13.01
C LEU A 241 -10.10 3.41 -14.15
N SER A 242 -9.15 4.08 -14.82
CA SER A 242 -8.40 3.51 -15.93
C SER A 242 -7.55 2.31 -15.49
N VAL A 243 -6.81 2.46 -14.38
CA VAL A 243 -5.97 1.39 -13.81
C VAL A 243 -6.86 0.22 -13.37
N THR A 244 -7.94 0.48 -12.65
CA THR A 244 -8.85 -0.57 -12.16
C THR A 244 -9.56 -1.29 -13.32
N ALA A 245 -10.00 -0.56 -14.34
CA ALA A 245 -10.63 -1.15 -15.52
C ALA A 245 -9.66 -2.05 -16.30
N LEU A 246 -8.41 -1.58 -16.50
CA LEU A 246 -7.37 -2.37 -17.15
C LEU A 246 -7.04 -3.63 -16.36
N GLN A 247 -6.87 -3.49 -15.06
CA GLN A 247 -6.61 -4.58 -14.13
C GLN A 247 -7.73 -5.63 -14.19
N ASN A 248 -8.99 -5.22 -14.08
CA ASN A 248 -10.14 -6.12 -14.13
C ASN A 248 -10.26 -6.83 -15.49
N LYS A 249 -9.93 -6.14 -16.59
CA LYS A 249 -9.88 -6.77 -17.93
C LYS A 249 -8.81 -7.88 -18.01
N ILE A 250 -7.68 -7.70 -17.32
CA ILE A 250 -6.61 -8.71 -17.24
C ILE A 250 -7.05 -9.87 -16.35
N LEU A 251 -7.59 -9.58 -15.16
CA LEU A 251 -7.98 -10.59 -14.17
C LEU A 251 -9.12 -11.46 -14.67
N LYS A 252 -10.11 -10.91 -15.38
CA LYS A 252 -11.20 -11.69 -16.00
C LYS A 252 -10.74 -12.79 -16.96
N LYS A 253 -9.55 -12.70 -17.53
CA LYS A 253 -9.00 -13.78 -18.36
C LYS A 253 -8.59 -15.02 -17.58
N PHE A 254 -8.45 -14.87 -16.26
CA PHE A 254 -8.07 -15.94 -15.33
C PHE A 254 -9.24 -16.44 -14.48
N GLU A 255 -10.41 -15.80 -14.59
CA GLU A 255 -11.64 -16.35 -14.03
C GLU A 255 -12.05 -17.54 -14.90
N TYR A 256 -12.09 -18.72 -14.30
CA TYR A 256 -12.73 -19.86 -14.95
C TYR A 256 -14.23 -19.59 -14.96
N ASP A 257 -14.86 -19.67 -16.15
CA ASP A 257 -16.29 -19.75 -16.28
C ASP A 257 -16.74 -21.00 -15.51
N THR A 258 -17.27 -20.80 -14.29
CA THR A 258 -17.88 -21.83 -13.45
C THR A 258 -19.34 -22.01 -13.82
#